data_44687a2003735bfdc3f111742c747ba9
#
_entry.id   44687a2003735bfdc3f111742c747ba9
#
_cell.length_a   1.000
_cell.length_b   1.000
_cell.length_c   1.000
_cell.angle_alpha   90.00
_cell.angle_beta   90.00
_cell.angle_gamma   90.00
#
_symmetry.space_group_name_H-M   'P 1'
#
loop_
_entity.id
_entity.type
_entity.pdbx_description
1 polymer ?
#
loop_
_entity_poly.entity_id
_entity_poly.type
_entity_poly.pdbx_seq_one_letter_code
_entity_poly.pdbx_strand_id
1 'polypeptide(L)'
;MAEQDITREQLAQLLNEDLSREYQAIIAYVVYSQVLKGAEYMNIAAQLEEHAHQELQHALIISRQIDYLGAMPSVTPKPVKTSEKARDMLSFDLDNENETIRNYRDRIRQCEALGEFAMAEQIREILVQEHDHQIDLATALGIEVPNVGAGRPRSKGTR
;
A
#
# COMPACT_ATOMS: atom_id res chain seq x y z
N MET A 1 6.38 -26.12 -4.42
CA MET A 1 7.16 -25.25 -3.53
C MET A 1 6.33 -24.03 -3.25
N ALA A 2 6.00 -23.82 -2.00
CA ALA A 2 5.18 -22.70 -1.63
C ALA A 2 5.97 -21.40 -1.87
N GLU A 3 5.34 -20.38 -2.48
CA GLU A 3 5.86 -19.02 -2.68
C GLU A 3 6.33 -18.33 -1.37
N GLN A 4 6.38 -19.07 -0.27
CA GLN A 4 6.63 -18.57 1.08
C GLN A 4 8.04 -18.89 1.59
N ASP A 5 8.79 -19.74 0.89
CA ASP A 5 10.14 -20.14 1.28
C ASP A 5 11.17 -19.09 0.84
N ILE A 6 11.22 -17.99 1.56
CA ILE A 6 12.21 -16.93 1.35
C ILE A 6 13.17 -16.85 2.53
N THR A 7 14.34 -16.25 2.30
CA THR A 7 15.30 -15.96 3.36
C THR A 7 14.97 -14.62 4.05
N ARG A 8 15.58 -14.39 5.22
CA ARG A 8 15.49 -13.08 5.91
C ARG A 8 15.99 -11.94 5.04
N GLU A 9 17.05 -12.16 4.27
CA GLU A 9 17.61 -11.19 3.33
C GLU A 9 16.63 -10.87 2.20
N GLN A 10 15.97 -11.87 1.66
CA GLN A 10 14.92 -11.67 0.66
C GLN A 10 13.70 -10.94 1.23
N LEU A 11 13.31 -11.26 2.47
CA LEU A 11 12.24 -10.53 3.17
C LEU A 11 12.60 -9.05 3.31
N ALA A 12 13.83 -8.72 3.70
CA ALA A 12 14.28 -7.33 3.81
C ALA A 12 14.22 -6.60 2.47
N GLN A 13 14.57 -7.26 1.36
CA GLN A 13 14.47 -6.70 0.02
C GLN A 13 13.02 -6.40 -0.36
N LEU A 14 12.10 -7.33 -0.07
CA LEU A 14 10.67 -7.16 -0.34
C LEU A 14 10.07 -6.04 0.52
N LEU A 15 10.44 -5.95 1.79
CA LEU A 15 10.02 -4.85 2.67
C LEU A 15 10.57 -3.49 2.19
N ASN A 16 11.75 -3.45 1.58
CA ASN A 16 12.27 -2.24 0.95
C ASN A 16 11.46 -1.81 -0.28
N GLU A 17 10.94 -2.76 -1.07
CA GLU A 17 9.98 -2.44 -2.12
C GLU A 17 8.68 -1.87 -1.53
N ASP A 18 8.18 -2.46 -0.46
CA ASP A 18 7.00 -1.96 0.26
C ASP A 18 7.25 -0.56 0.83
N LEU A 19 8.43 -0.29 1.42
CA LEU A 19 8.80 1.02 1.95
C LEU A 19 8.81 2.09 0.85
N SER A 20 9.38 1.78 -0.30
CA SER A 20 9.38 2.70 -1.45
C SER A 20 7.96 3.02 -1.94
N ARG A 21 7.03 2.08 -1.80
CA ARG A 21 5.62 2.29 -2.08
C ARG A 21 4.93 3.14 -1.00
N GLU A 22 5.30 2.98 0.27
CA GLU A 22 4.80 3.85 1.35
C GLU A 22 5.23 5.30 1.13
N TYR A 23 6.48 5.55 0.71
CA TYR A 23 6.93 6.88 0.34
C TYR A 23 6.15 7.43 -0.86
N GLN A 24 5.89 6.61 -1.87
CA GLN A 24 5.02 6.97 -2.99
C GLN A 24 3.63 7.39 -2.52
N ALA A 25 3.03 6.62 -1.62
CA ALA A 25 1.70 6.89 -1.06
C ALA A 25 1.68 8.20 -0.27
N ILE A 26 2.69 8.46 0.57
CA ILE A 26 2.83 9.72 1.31
C ILE A 26 2.81 10.91 0.34
N ILE A 27 3.64 10.86 -0.68
CA ILE A 27 3.74 11.95 -1.68
C ILE A 27 2.40 12.12 -2.42
N ALA A 28 1.81 11.02 -2.88
CA ALA A 28 0.54 11.03 -3.59
C ALA A 28 -0.57 11.66 -2.73
N TYR A 29 -0.74 11.21 -1.50
CA TYR A 29 -1.76 11.72 -0.60
C TYR A 29 -1.53 13.19 -0.21
N VAL A 30 -0.29 13.59 0.03
CA VAL A 30 0.06 15.00 0.26
C VAL A 30 -0.36 15.86 -0.93
N VAL A 31 0.05 15.48 -2.14
CA VAL A 31 -0.22 16.27 -3.35
C VAL A 31 -1.71 16.25 -3.70
N TYR A 32 -2.33 15.09 -3.75
CA TYR A 32 -3.73 14.95 -4.18
C TYR A 32 -4.69 15.64 -3.19
N SER A 33 -4.43 15.56 -1.89
CA SER A 33 -5.26 16.24 -0.88
C SER A 33 -5.32 17.73 -1.07
N GLN A 34 -4.27 18.33 -1.63
CA GLN A 34 -4.19 19.80 -1.83
C GLN A 34 -4.70 20.25 -3.19
N VAL A 35 -4.63 19.39 -4.22
CA VAL A 35 -4.99 19.80 -5.59
C VAL A 35 -6.38 19.36 -6.03
N LEU A 36 -7.05 18.47 -5.29
CA LEU A 36 -8.45 18.10 -5.55
C LEU A 36 -9.35 19.34 -5.49
N LYS A 37 -10.16 19.55 -6.52
CA LYS A 37 -11.08 20.69 -6.63
C LYS A 37 -12.51 20.21 -6.84
N GLY A 38 -13.45 20.92 -6.23
CA GLY A 38 -14.87 20.65 -6.33
C GLY A 38 -15.48 20.32 -4.97
N ALA A 39 -16.73 20.74 -4.75
CA ALA A 39 -17.43 20.53 -3.48
C ALA A 39 -17.61 19.05 -3.16
N GLU A 40 -17.78 18.21 -4.18
CA GLU A 40 -17.93 16.75 -4.06
C GLU A 40 -16.66 16.05 -3.54
N TYR A 41 -15.49 16.69 -3.62
CA TYR A 41 -14.22 16.12 -3.20
C TYR A 41 -13.71 16.64 -1.86
N MET A 42 -14.40 17.56 -1.21
CA MET A 42 -13.92 18.19 0.03
C MET A 42 -13.73 17.17 1.15
N ASN A 43 -14.66 16.23 1.32
CA ASN A 43 -14.55 15.19 2.35
C ASN A 43 -13.40 14.25 2.06
N ILE A 44 -13.27 13.77 0.84
CA ILE A 44 -12.18 12.84 0.51
C ILE A 44 -10.83 13.55 0.57
N ALA A 45 -10.71 14.80 0.19
CA ALA A 45 -9.46 15.56 0.31
C ALA A 45 -8.98 15.61 1.78
N ALA A 46 -9.88 15.82 2.72
CA ALA A 46 -9.57 15.79 4.16
C ALA A 46 -9.13 14.38 4.61
N GLN A 47 -9.76 13.33 4.10
CA GLN A 47 -9.37 11.94 4.36
C GLN A 47 -7.98 11.63 3.80
N LEU A 48 -7.64 12.14 2.62
CA LEU A 48 -6.31 11.92 2.04
C LEU A 48 -5.19 12.55 2.88
N GLU A 49 -5.43 13.69 3.53
CA GLU A 49 -4.49 14.27 4.50
C GLU A 49 -4.24 13.30 5.67
N GLU A 50 -5.31 12.71 6.20
CA GLU A 50 -5.20 11.73 7.29
C GLU A 50 -4.49 10.46 6.82
N HIS A 51 -4.78 9.99 5.60
CA HIS A 51 -4.06 8.86 4.99
C HIS A 51 -2.56 9.16 4.90
N ALA A 52 -2.16 10.38 4.52
CA ALA A 52 -0.73 10.75 4.46
C ALA A 52 -0.03 10.58 5.82
N HIS A 53 -0.68 10.95 6.92
CA HIS A 53 -0.16 10.75 8.27
C HIS A 53 -0.03 9.25 8.61
N GLN A 54 -1.01 8.45 8.24
CA GLN A 54 -0.99 7.00 8.47
C GLN A 54 0.11 6.32 7.66
N GLU A 55 0.30 6.72 6.40
CA GLU A 55 1.38 6.19 5.57
C GLU A 55 2.78 6.52 6.13
N LEU A 56 2.93 7.69 6.75
CA LEU A 56 4.17 8.01 7.46
C LEU A 56 4.42 7.04 8.62
N GLN A 57 3.39 6.69 9.39
CA GLN A 57 3.51 5.69 10.45
C GLN A 57 3.87 4.30 9.89
N HIS A 58 3.26 3.91 8.77
CA HIS A 58 3.60 2.66 8.09
C HIS A 58 5.08 2.64 7.66
N ALA A 59 5.56 3.73 7.06
CA ALA A 59 6.95 3.86 6.65
C ALA A 59 7.91 3.72 7.83
N LEU A 60 7.60 4.30 8.98
CA LEU A 60 8.39 4.18 10.20
C LEU A 60 8.42 2.74 10.72
N ILE A 61 7.28 2.06 10.74
CA ILE A 61 7.18 0.65 11.15
C ILE A 61 8.01 -0.23 10.23
N ILE A 62 7.84 -0.11 8.92
CA ILE A 62 8.56 -0.93 7.93
C ILE A 62 10.06 -0.65 7.97
N SER A 63 10.48 0.60 8.05
CA SER A 63 11.90 0.97 8.18
C SER A 63 12.55 0.31 9.39
N ARG A 64 11.87 0.32 10.53
CA ARG A 64 12.36 -0.31 11.76
C ARG A 64 12.55 -1.82 11.58
N GLN A 65 11.63 -2.48 10.90
CA GLN A 65 11.72 -3.93 10.64
C GLN A 65 12.85 -4.27 9.66
N ILE A 66 13.09 -3.42 8.66
CA ILE A 66 14.21 -3.59 7.72
C ILE A 66 15.54 -3.49 8.45
N ASP A 67 15.71 -2.49 9.32
CA ASP A 67 16.89 -2.34 10.17
C ASP A 67 17.08 -3.56 11.08
N TYR A 68 16.01 -4.01 11.72
CA TYR A 68 16.03 -5.23 12.53
C TYR A 68 16.52 -6.45 11.75
N LEU A 69 16.17 -6.56 10.46
CA LEU A 69 16.63 -7.65 9.59
C LEU A 69 18.09 -7.46 9.11
N GLY A 70 18.74 -6.37 9.49
CA GLY A 70 20.14 -6.10 9.15
C GLY A 70 20.35 -5.41 7.80
N ALA A 71 19.31 -4.86 7.20
CA ALA A 71 19.40 -4.14 5.92
C ALA A 71 19.21 -2.63 6.10
N MET A 72 19.63 -1.86 5.10
CA MET A 72 19.43 -0.42 5.06
C MET A 72 18.04 -0.12 4.48
N PRO A 73 17.18 0.65 5.19
CA PRO A 73 15.91 1.08 4.64
C PRO A 73 16.08 1.94 3.39
N SER A 74 15.18 1.73 2.41
CA SER A 74 15.13 2.50 1.17
C SER A 74 14.99 4.01 1.45
N VAL A 75 15.61 4.83 0.60
CA VAL A 75 15.49 6.30 0.60
C VAL A 75 14.81 6.84 -0.65
N THR A 76 14.31 5.96 -1.52
CA THR A 76 13.78 6.32 -2.83
C THR A 76 12.31 5.90 -2.96
N PRO A 77 11.38 6.84 -3.19
CA PRO A 77 9.99 6.50 -3.46
C PRO A 77 9.81 5.89 -4.84
N LYS A 78 8.74 5.10 -5.02
CA LYS A 78 8.24 4.79 -6.37
C LYS A 78 7.66 6.06 -7.00
N PRO A 79 7.65 6.17 -8.35
CA PRO A 79 7.13 7.34 -9.05
C PRO A 79 5.65 7.61 -8.76
N VAL A 80 5.30 8.87 -8.58
CA VAL A 80 3.93 9.33 -8.35
C VAL A 80 3.35 9.87 -9.65
N LYS A 81 2.16 9.39 -10.02
CA LYS A 81 1.41 9.91 -11.17
C LYS A 81 0.62 11.15 -10.76
N THR A 82 0.50 12.09 -11.67
CA THR A 82 -0.34 13.27 -11.50
C THR A 82 -1.38 13.37 -12.62
N SER A 83 -2.48 14.08 -12.36
CA SER A 83 -3.53 14.36 -13.33
C SER A 83 -4.22 15.68 -12.95
N GLU A 84 -4.81 16.33 -13.92
CA GLU A 84 -5.70 17.48 -13.68
C GLU A 84 -7.13 17.04 -13.30
N LYS A 85 -7.42 15.74 -13.44
CA LYS A 85 -8.75 15.17 -13.13
C LYS A 85 -8.74 14.50 -11.76
N ALA A 86 -9.67 14.93 -10.90
CA ALA A 86 -9.83 14.39 -9.56
C ALA A 86 -10.04 12.85 -9.57
N ARG A 87 -10.90 12.35 -10.46
CA ARG A 87 -11.15 10.90 -10.56
C ARG A 87 -9.91 10.09 -10.91
N ASP A 88 -9.03 10.61 -11.76
CA ASP A 88 -7.78 9.94 -12.12
C ASP A 88 -6.90 9.78 -10.87
N MET A 89 -6.73 10.84 -10.10
CA MET A 89 -5.91 10.81 -8.87
C MET A 89 -6.46 9.83 -7.84
N LEU A 90 -7.77 9.83 -7.61
CA LEU A 90 -8.41 8.86 -6.71
C LEU A 90 -8.27 7.42 -7.22
N SER A 91 -8.33 7.22 -8.54
CA SER A 91 -8.13 5.90 -9.16
C SER A 91 -6.68 5.43 -9.05
N PHE A 92 -5.71 6.33 -9.18
CA PHE A 92 -4.29 6.01 -8.95
C PHE A 92 -4.05 5.53 -7.51
N ASP A 93 -4.63 6.22 -6.53
CA ASP A 93 -4.54 5.82 -5.13
C ASP A 93 -5.20 4.46 -4.90
N LEU A 94 -6.40 4.22 -5.44
CA LEU A 94 -7.08 2.95 -5.28
C LEU A 94 -6.29 1.78 -5.88
N ASP A 95 -5.71 1.96 -7.07
CA ASP A 95 -4.86 0.95 -7.70
C ASP A 95 -3.64 0.64 -6.82
N ASN A 96 -3.03 1.67 -6.25
CA ASN A 96 -1.89 1.52 -5.35
C ASN A 96 -2.28 0.78 -4.07
N GLU A 97 -3.43 1.11 -3.45
CA GLU A 97 -3.93 0.42 -2.26
C GLU A 97 -4.22 -1.06 -2.54
N ASN A 98 -4.83 -1.37 -3.68
CA ASN A 98 -5.11 -2.74 -4.07
C ASN A 98 -3.82 -3.57 -4.16
N GLU A 99 -2.78 -3.02 -4.73
CA GLU A 99 -1.48 -3.69 -4.84
C GLU A 99 -0.79 -3.80 -3.48
N THR A 100 -0.82 -2.75 -2.67
CA THR A 100 -0.28 -2.73 -1.30
C THR A 100 -0.93 -3.81 -0.44
N ILE A 101 -2.25 -3.96 -0.51
CA ILE A 101 -2.97 -5.01 0.22
C ILE A 101 -2.48 -6.41 -0.19
N ARG A 102 -2.32 -6.67 -1.49
CA ARG A 102 -1.77 -7.95 -1.98
C ARG A 102 -0.38 -8.20 -1.42
N ASN A 103 0.49 -7.20 -1.50
CA ASN A 103 1.87 -7.29 -1.04
C ASN A 103 1.93 -7.59 0.47
N TYR A 104 1.18 -6.89 1.30
CA TYR A 104 1.19 -7.12 2.74
C TYR A 104 0.58 -8.47 3.15
N ARG A 105 -0.40 -8.98 2.42
CA ARG A 105 -0.86 -10.37 2.62
C ARG A 105 0.27 -11.37 2.43
N ASP A 106 1.08 -11.19 1.39
CA ASP A 106 2.22 -12.06 1.12
C ASP A 106 3.31 -11.88 2.19
N ARG A 107 3.60 -10.64 2.62
CA ARG A 107 4.58 -10.37 3.69
C ARG A 107 4.19 -11.03 4.99
N ILE A 108 2.92 -11.00 5.38
CA ILE A 108 2.42 -11.67 6.58
C ILE A 108 2.73 -13.17 6.53
N ARG A 109 2.41 -13.83 5.42
CA ARG A 109 2.69 -15.27 5.24
C ARG A 109 4.19 -15.57 5.29
N GLN A 110 5.00 -14.75 4.64
CA GLN A 110 6.45 -14.88 4.61
C GLN A 110 7.08 -14.67 6.00
N CYS A 111 6.62 -13.67 6.74
CA CYS A 111 7.05 -13.45 8.12
C CYS A 111 6.73 -14.65 9.00
N GLU A 112 5.52 -15.18 8.92
CA GLU A 112 5.10 -16.34 9.72
C GLU A 112 5.92 -17.58 9.37
N ALA A 113 6.20 -17.81 8.09
CA ALA A 113 7.03 -18.92 7.63
C ALA A 113 8.46 -18.86 8.19
N LEU A 114 8.99 -17.65 8.41
CA LEU A 114 10.30 -17.40 9.02
C LEU A 114 10.26 -17.35 10.55
N GLY A 115 9.11 -17.50 11.18
CA GLY A 115 8.96 -17.35 12.64
C GLY A 115 8.97 -15.91 13.12
N GLU A 116 8.87 -14.93 12.21
CA GLU A 116 8.81 -13.49 12.50
C GLU A 116 7.36 -13.07 12.83
N PHE A 117 6.81 -13.64 13.90
CA PHE A 117 5.41 -13.42 14.29
C PHE A 117 5.13 -12.00 14.77
N ALA A 118 6.08 -11.37 15.46
CA ALA A 118 5.93 -9.98 15.89
C ALA A 118 5.88 -9.03 14.70
N MET A 119 6.73 -9.25 13.71
CA MET A 119 6.71 -8.50 12.44
C MET A 119 5.41 -8.73 11.68
N ALA A 120 4.92 -9.97 11.61
CA ALA A 120 3.64 -10.29 10.99
C ALA A 120 2.49 -9.52 11.64
N GLU A 121 2.50 -9.38 12.96
CA GLU A 121 1.47 -8.61 13.69
C GLU A 121 1.54 -7.11 13.35
N GLN A 122 2.73 -6.53 13.28
CA GLN A 122 2.90 -5.13 12.85
C GLN A 122 2.35 -4.90 11.43
N ILE A 123 2.62 -5.83 10.51
CA ILE A 123 2.11 -5.74 9.14
C ILE A 123 0.60 -5.94 9.09
N ARG A 124 0.01 -6.78 9.93
CA ARG A 124 -1.45 -6.90 10.05
C ARG A 124 -2.11 -5.59 10.47
N GLU A 125 -1.53 -4.87 11.41
CA GLU A 125 -2.03 -3.54 11.81
C GLU A 125 -1.99 -2.54 10.66
N ILE A 126 -0.92 -2.54 9.86
CA ILE A 126 -0.83 -1.75 8.64
C ILE A 126 -1.94 -2.17 7.67
N LEU A 127 -2.11 -3.46 7.43
CA LEU A 127 -3.12 -3.99 6.50
C LEU A 127 -4.54 -3.56 6.86
N VAL A 128 -4.87 -3.45 8.15
CA VAL A 128 -6.18 -2.93 8.60
C VAL A 128 -6.39 -1.51 8.08
N GLN A 129 -5.40 -0.64 8.19
CA GLN A 129 -5.50 0.74 7.72
C GLN A 129 -5.52 0.84 6.19
N GLU A 130 -4.73 0.03 5.50
CA GLU A 130 -4.75 -0.03 4.03
C GLU A 130 -6.12 -0.48 3.49
N HIS A 131 -6.77 -1.39 4.19
CA HIS A 131 -8.13 -1.79 3.86
C HIS A 131 -9.13 -0.64 4.06
N ASP A 132 -9.00 0.14 5.12
CA ASP A 132 -9.81 1.33 5.34
C ASP A 132 -9.57 2.38 4.24
N HIS A 133 -8.32 2.61 3.82
CA HIS A 133 -8.00 3.48 2.69
C HIS A 133 -8.68 3.01 1.39
N GLN A 134 -8.64 1.71 1.12
CA GLN A 134 -9.32 1.11 -0.04
C GLN A 134 -10.82 1.40 -0.02
N ILE A 135 -11.47 1.21 1.11
CA ILE A 135 -12.91 1.46 1.28
C ILE A 135 -13.23 2.94 1.05
N ASP A 136 -12.44 3.83 1.64
CA ASP A 136 -12.64 5.29 1.51
C ASP A 136 -12.52 5.74 0.05
N LEU A 137 -11.51 5.24 -0.67
CA LEU A 137 -11.28 5.58 -2.07
C LEU A 137 -12.37 5.02 -2.99
N ALA A 138 -12.78 3.78 -2.80
CA ALA A 138 -13.87 3.18 -3.56
C ALA A 138 -15.19 3.92 -3.31
N THR A 139 -15.46 4.31 -2.07
CA THR A 139 -16.64 5.10 -1.69
C THR A 139 -16.62 6.47 -2.39
N ALA A 140 -15.48 7.16 -2.37
CA ALA A 140 -15.32 8.45 -3.05
C ALA A 140 -15.50 8.35 -4.56
N LEU A 141 -15.09 7.25 -5.16
CA LEU A 141 -15.27 6.96 -6.60
C LEU A 141 -16.68 6.47 -6.95
N GLY A 142 -17.50 6.13 -5.96
CA GLY A 142 -18.85 5.61 -6.16
C GLY A 142 -18.86 4.19 -6.75
N ILE A 143 -17.88 3.38 -6.43
CA ILE A 143 -17.75 2.00 -6.92
C ILE A 143 -17.74 1.00 -5.76
N GLU A 144 -18.02 -0.26 -6.07
CA GLU A 144 -17.83 -1.36 -5.12
C GLU A 144 -16.34 -1.52 -4.79
N VAL A 145 -16.07 -1.90 -3.54
CA VAL A 145 -14.68 -2.16 -3.10
C VAL A 145 -14.14 -3.36 -3.87
N PRO A 146 -12.99 -3.22 -4.58
CA PRO A 146 -12.41 -4.31 -5.33
C PRO A 146 -12.05 -5.50 -4.44
N ASN A 147 -12.35 -6.72 -4.88
CA ASN A 147 -11.94 -7.94 -4.20
C ASN A 147 -10.53 -8.34 -4.65
N VAL A 148 -9.52 -7.96 -3.88
CA VAL A 148 -8.12 -8.32 -4.15
C VAL A 148 -7.74 -9.73 -3.68
N GLY A 149 -8.67 -10.45 -3.02
CA GLY A 149 -8.49 -11.85 -2.63
C GLY A 149 -8.77 -12.85 -3.74
N ALA A 150 -9.53 -12.47 -4.78
CA ALA A 150 -9.66 -13.25 -6.00
C ALA A 150 -8.37 -13.10 -6.80
N GLY A 151 -7.63 -14.19 -7.04
CA GLY A 151 -6.39 -14.18 -7.79
C GLY A 151 -6.50 -13.41 -9.11
N ARG A 152 -5.36 -13.03 -9.71
CA ARG A 152 -5.33 -12.35 -11.01
C ARG A 152 -6.28 -13.06 -11.99
N PRO A 153 -7.13 -12.31 -12.73
CA PRO A 153 -7.92 -12.93 -13.79
C PRO A 153 -6.97 -13.70 -14.69
N ARG A 154 -7.22 -14.98 -14.88
CA ARG A 154 -6.50 -15.77 -15.89
C ARG A 154 -6.70 -15.03 -17.21
N SER A 155 -5.59 -14.62 -17.84
CA SER A 155 -5.65 -14.12 -19.21
C SER A 155 -6.40 -15.17 -20.03
N LYS A 156 -7.54 -14.81 -20.58
CA LYS A 156 -8.22 -15.65 -21.55
C LYS A 156 -7.27 -15.74 -22.72
N GLY A 157 -6.58 -16.87 -22.83
CA GLY A 157 -5.84 -17.20 -24.03
C GLY A 157 -6.80 -17.12 -25.21
N THR A 158 -6.55 -16.20 -26.10
CA THR A 158 -7.16 -16.18 -27.44
C THR A 158 -6.79 -17.49 -28.12
N ARG A 159 -7.80 -18.31 -28.39
CA ARG A 159 -7.69 -19.40 -29.35
C ARG A 159 -7.74 -18.81 -30.74
#